data_f9bcd4a8365c681a0453662c9ec74131
#
_entry.id   f9bcd4a8365c681a0453662c9ec74131
#
_cell.length_a   1.000
_cell.length_b   1.000
_cell.length_c   1.000
_cell.angle_alpha   90.00
_cell.angle_beta   90.00
_cell.angle_gamma   90.00
#
_symmetry.space_group_name_H-M   'P 1'
#
loop_
_entity.id
_entity.type
_entity.pdbx_description
1 polymer ?
#
loop_
_entity_poly.entity_id
_entity_poly.type
_entity_poly.pdbx_seq_one_letter_code
_entity_poly.pdbx_strand_id
1 'polypeptide(L)'
;MKTICLYFEIHQIIHLKRYRFFEIGTDHYYYDDYANEQGINEVVERSYIPALKTLIEMAKENEGMFKVALSISGVALEQLEIHAPAVIELLHELNATGCCEFICEPYSHGLSSLANEDCFREEVEQMRRKVKDYFGQEPKVFRNS
;
A
#
# COMPACT_ATOMS: atom_id res chain seq x y z
N MET A 1 -7.85 30.28 -10.22
CA MET A 1 -6.63 29.42 -10.19
C MET A 1 -7.08 27.98 -10.43
N LYS A 2 -6.39 27.23 -11.27
CA LYS A 2 -6.69 25.79 -11.49
C LYS A 2 -5.71 24.97 -10.67
N THR A 3 -6.20 23.97 -9.95
CA THR A 3 -5.38 23.06 -9.12
C THR A 3 -5.49 21.64 -9.68
N ILE A 4 -4.36 20.96 -9.78
CA ILE A 4 -4.29 19.53 -10.13
C ILE A 4 -3.93 18.77 -8.86
N CYS A 5 -4.79 17.82 -8.46
CA CYS A 5 -4.51 16.90 -7.37
C CYS A 5 -3.98 15.58 -7.95
N LEU A 6 -2.75 15.23 -7.58
CA LEU A 6 -2.17 13.93 -7.92
C LEU A 6 -2.39 12.95 -6.78
N TYR A 7 -2.99 11.82 -7.11
CA TYR A 7 -3.21 10.72 -6.20
C TYR A 7 -2.73 9.40 -6.83
N PHE A 8 -1.99 8.63 -6.06
CA PHE A 8 -1.52 7.30 -6.47
C PHE A 8 -1.91 6.27 -5.41
N GLU A 9 -2.12 5.06 -5.86
CA GLU A 9 -2.46 3.93 -5.03
C GLU A 9 -1.46 2.79 -5.23
N ILE A 10 -1.00 2.22 -4.13
CA ILE A 10 -0.16 1.03 -4.11
C ILE A 10 -0.97 -0.10 -3.48
N HIS A 11 -1.33 -1.06 -4.30
CA HIS A 11 -1.97 -2.28 -3.84
C HIS A 11 -1.41 -3.49 -4.58
N GLN A 12 -1.22 -4.58 -3.86
CA GLN A 12 -0.80 -5.87 -4.42
C GLN A 12 -1.61 -6.98 -3.76
N ILE A 13 -2.23 -7.80 -4.58
CA ILE A 13 -3.01 -8.94 -4.10
C ILE A 13 -2.10 -10.01 -3.50
N ILE A 14 -2.64 -10.78 -2.56
CA ILE A 14 -1.99 -12.00 -2.06
C ILE A 14 -2.55 -13.19 -2.81
N HIS A 15 -1.67 -13.94 -3.48
CA HIS A 15 -2.02 -15.16 -4.18
C HIS A 15 -2.17 -16.32 -3.20
N LEU A 16 -3.25 -17.08 -3.37
CA LEU A 16 -3.49 -18.30 -2.63
C LEU A 16 -3.10 -19.52 -3.48
N LYS A 17 -2.64 -20.56 -2.82
CA LYS A 17 -2.39 -21.87 -3.45
C LYS A 17 -3.67 -22.42 -4.06
N ARG A 18 -3.51 -23.19 -5.14
CA ARG A 18 -4.61 -23.99 -5.68
C ARG A 18 -4.66 -25.33 -4.95
N TYR A 19 -5.82 -25.62 -4.37
CA TYR A 19 -6.09 -26.91 -3.72
C TYR A 19 -7.02 -27.75 -4.56
N ARG A 20 -6.70 -29.04 -4.69
CA ARG A 20 -7.66 -30.05 -5.15
C ARG A 20 -8.55 -30.45 -3.98
N PHE A 21 -9.73 -31.00 -4.27
CA PHE A 21 -10.71 -31.36 -3.25
C PHE A 21 -10.12 -32.21 -2.10
N PHE A 22 -9.27 -33.18 -2.42
CA PHE A 22 -8.65 -34.07 -1.43
C PHE A 22 -7.45 -33.45 -0.68
N GLU A 23 -7.02 -32.27 -1.07
CA GLU A 23 -5.92 -31.55 -0.42
C GLU A 23 -6.41 -30.51 0.59
N ILE A 24 -7.73 -30.22 0.58
CA ILE A 24 -8.34 -29.26 1.49
C ILE A 24 -8.21 -29.78 2.93
N GLY A 25 -7.61 -28.95 3.79
CA GLY A 25 -7.39 -29.30 5.21
C GLY A 25 -6.17 -30.18 5.50
N THR A 26 -5.34 -30.51 4.50
CA THR A 26 -4.09 -31.26 4.70
C THR A 26 -2.96 -30.38 5.20
N ASP A 27 -2.96 -29.10 4.86
CA ASP A 27 -2.10 -28.08 5.44
C ASP A 27 -2.90 -26.80 5.73
N HIS A 28 -2.35 -25.89 6.54
CA HIS A 28 -2.99 -24.64 6.93
C HIS A 28 -2.25 -23.41 6.38
N TYR A 29 -1.23 -23.60 5.56
CA TYR A 29 -0.51 -22.52 4.90
C TYR A 29 -1.04 -22.33 3.48
N TYR A 30 -1.98 -21.41 3.33
CA TYR A 30 -2.77 -21.23 2.11
C TYR A 30 -2.14 -20.30 1.07
N TYR A 31 -0.99 -19.66 1.37
CA TYR A 31 -0.37 -18.67 0.50
C TYR A 31 0.57 -19.30 -0.52
N ASP A 32 0.57 -18.74 -1.73
CA ASP A 32 1.50 -19.09 -2.80
C ASP A 32 2.69 -18.11 -2.77
N ASP A 33 3.71 -18.42 -1.97
CA ASP A 33 4.87 -17.55 -1.77
C ASP A 33 5.60 -17.25 -3.07
N TYR A 34 5.73 -18.25 -3.94
CA TYR A 34 6.41 -18.06 -5.21
C TYR A 34 5.67 -17.07 -6.12
N ALA A 35 4.36 -17.22 -6.26
CA ALA A 35 3.56 -16.30 -7.06
C ALA A 35 3.55 -14.88 -6.45
N ASN A 36 3.52 -14.77 -5.10
CA ASN A 36 3.57 -13.50 -4.40
C ASN A 36 4.91 -12.80 -4.59
N GLU A 37 6.03 -13.51 -4.40
CA GLU A 37 7.38 -12.99 -4.61
C GLU A 37 7.60 -12.52 -6.05
N GLN A 38 7.21 -13.34 -7.04
CA GLN A 38 7.33 -12.95 -8.45
C GLN A 38 6.49 -11.73 -8.79
N GLY A 39 5.23 -11.72 -8.37
CA GLY A 39 4.31 -10.61 -8.67
C GLY A 39 4.78 -9.30 -8.06
N ILE A 40 5.23 -9.31 -6.80
CA ILE A 40 5.70 -8.09 -6.15
C ILE A 40 7.01 -7.60 -6.77
N ASN A 41 7.96 -8.48 -7.05
CA ASN A 41 9.24 -8.09 -7.64
C ASN A 41 9.05 -7.47 -9.03
N GLU A 42 8.20 -8.05 -9.87
CA GLU A 42 7.91 -7.50 -11.19
C GLU A 42 7.34 -6.08 -11.12
N VAL A 43 6.33 -5.84 -10.27
CA VAL A 43 5.70 -4.52 -10.16
C VAL A 43 6.62 -3.50 -9.49
N VAL A 44 7.44 -3.93 -8.55
CA VAL A 44 8.43 -3.08 -7.87
C VAL A 44 9.46 -2.53 -8.86
N GLU A 45 10.03 -3.39 -9.70
CA GLU A 45 11.05 -2.97 -10.68
C GLU A 45 10.46 -2.11 -11.79
N ARG A 46 9.29 -2.47 -12.29
CA ARG A 46 8.66 -1.81 -13.46
C ARG A 46 7.92 -0.53 -13.11
N SER A 47 7.42 -0.40 -11.89
CA SER A 47 6.52 0.67 -11.51
C SER A 47 6.92 1.37 -10.20
N TYR A 48 6.97 0.66 -9.06
CA TYR A 48 7.05 1.34 -7.77
C TYR A 48 8.37 2.11 -7.58
N ILE A 49 9.50 1.49 -7.86
CA ILE A 49 10.80 2.16 -7.72
C ILE A 49 10.93 3.35 -8.67
N PRO A 50 10.68 3.23 -9.99
CA PRO A 50 10.75 4.38 -10.88
C PRO A 50 9.79 5.51 -10.51
N ALA A 51 8.55 5.18 -10.18
CA ALA A 51 7.54 6.16 -9.81
C ALA A 51 7.91 6.92 -8.53
N LEU A 52 8.30 6.20 -7.48
CA LEU A 52 8.69 6.83 -6.21
C LEU A 52 9.92 7.72 -6.36
N LYS A 53 10.93 7.29 -7.11
CA LYS A 53 12.10 8.13 -7.41
C LYS A 53 11.71 9.41 -8.12
N THR A 54 10.86 9.33 -9.13
CA THR A 54 10.34 10.52 -9.84
C THR A 54 9.58 11.45 -8.91
N LEU A 55 8.71 10.92 -8.03
CA LEU A 55 7.98 11.73 -7.05
C LEU A 55 8.90 12.42 -6.05
N ILE A 56 9.95 11.73 -5.59
CA ILE A 56 10.97 12.30 -4.70
C ILE A 56 11.74 13.43 -5.39
N GLU A 57 12.16 13.24 -6.64
CA GLU A 57 12.82 14.26 -7.44
C GLU A 57 11.92 15.49 -7.61
N MET A 58 10.68 15.30 -8.03
CA MET A 58 9.70 16.39 -8.16
C MET A 58 9.47 17.13 -6.86
N ALA A 59 9.42 16.43 -5.72
CA ALA A 59 9.27 17.05 -4.41
C ALA A 59 10.48 17.91 -4.04
N LYS A 60 11.70 17.45 -4.35
CA LYS A 60 12.94 18.18 -4.07
C LYS A 60 13.14 19.38 -4.99
N GLU A 61 12.85 19.25 -6.27
CA GLU A 61 13.08 20.29 -7.27
C GLU A 61 12.09 21.48 -7.19
N ASN A 62 10.90 21.24 -6.65
CA ASN A 62 9.83 22.25 -6.61
C ASN A 62 9.68 22.95 -5.25
N GLU A 63 10.68 22.89 -4.37
CA GLU A 63 10.75 23.64 -3.10
C GLU A 63 9.45 23.61 -2.28
N GLY A 64 8.79 22.45 -2.22
CA GLY A 64 7.55 22.25 -1.46
C GLY A 64 6.25 22.69 -2.16
N MET A 65 6.33 23.20 -3.38
CA MET A 65 5.15 23.54 -4.20
C MET A 65 4.47 22.31 -4.78
N PHE A 66 5.23 21.24 -5.01
CA PHE A 66 4.68 19.94 -5.40
C PHE A 66 4.08 19.22 -4.19
N LYS A 67 2.86 18.70 -4.36
CA LYS A 67 2.18 17.88 -3.35
C LYS A 67 1.56 16.67 -4.02
N VAL A 68 1.60 15.54 -3.33
CA VAL A 68 1.04 14.28 -3.79
C VAL A 68 0.32 13.57 -2.65
N ALA A 69 -0.78 12.91 -2.96
CA ALA A 69 -1.46 11.99 -2.06
C ALA A 69 -1.16 10.54 -2.47
N LEU A 70 -0.93 9.69 -1.49
CA LEU A 70 -0.62 8.29 -1.69
C LEU A 70 -1.44 7.44 -0.74
N SER A 71 -2.06 6.36 -1.22
CA SER A 71 -2.55 5.28 -0.36
C SER A 71 -1.78 4.01 -0.60
N ILE A 72 -1.64 3.20 0.44
CA ILE A 72 -0.99 1.90 0.37
C ILE A 72 -1.81 0.96 1.23
N SER A 73 -2.29 -0.15 0.67
CA SER A 73 -3.01 -1.13 1.47
C SER A 73 -2.09 -1.83 2.49
N GLY A 74 -2.65 -2.26 3.61
CA GLY A 74 -1.91 -2.96 4.64
C GLY A 74 -1.26 -4.24 4.12
N VAL A 75 -1.98 -4.99 3.29
CA VAL A 75 -1.46 -6.22 2.66
C VAL A 75 -0.33 -5.94 1.66
N ALA A 76 -0.35 -4.79 0.97
CA ALA A 76 0.76 -4.39 0.12
C ALA A 76 2.00 -4.02 0.94
N LEU A 77 1.83 -3.29 2.05
CA LEU A 77 2.92 -2.98 2.97
C LEU A 77 3.58 -4.24 3.52
N GLU A 78 2.81 -5.24 3.95
CA GLU A 78 3.34 -6.52 4.43
C GLU A 78 4.16 -7.25 3.37
N GLN A 79 3.69 -7.30 2.13
CA GLN A 79 4.44 -7.91 1.04
C GLN A 79 5.71 -7.13 0.69
N LEU A 80 5.66 -5.79 0.72
CA LEU A 80 6.83 -4.95 0.49
C LEU A 80 7.89 -5.11 1.58
N GLU A 81 7.49 -5.27 2.85
CA GLU A 81 8.42 -5.56 3.95
C GLU A 81 9.19 -6.86 3.72
N ILE A 82 8.52 -7.89 3.23
CA ILE A 82 9.10 -9.22 3.05
C ILE A 82 9.97 -9.28 1.79
N HIS A 83 9.46 -8.77 0.66
CA HIS A 83 10.05 -9.02 -0.66
C HIS A 83 10.80 -7.81 -1.24
N ALA A 84 10.47 -6.59 -0.83
CA ALA A 84 11.02 -5.37 -1.43
C ALA A 84 11.22 -4.22 -0.43
N PRO A 85 12.01 -4.41 0.65
CA PRO A 85 12.21 -3.39 1.68
C PRO A 85 12.75 -2.06 1.13
N ALA A 86 13.44 -2.07 0.00
CA ALA A 86 13.91 -0.85 -0.67
C ALA A 86 12.77 0.10 -1.07
N VAL A 87 11.57 -0.41 -1.34
CA VAL A 87 10.38 0.42 -1.59
C VAL A 87 9.94 1.14 -0.33
N ILE A 88 9.99 0.46 0.82
CA ILE A 88 9.68 1.06 2.13
C ILE A 88 10.65 2.22 2.43
N GLU A 89 11.93 2.06 2.12
CA GLU A 89 12.92 3.13 2.28
C GLU A 89 12.60 4.34 1.39
N LEU A 90 12.22 4.11 0.12
CA LEU A 90 11.79 5.19 -0.78
C LEU A 90 10.51 5.88 -0.30
N LEU A 91 9.56 5.15 0.28
CA LEU A 91 8.37 5.72 0.89
C LEU A 91 8.71 6.61 2.09
N HIS A 92 9.65 6.19 2.93
CA HIS A 92 10.16 7.03 4.03
C HIS A 92 10.88 8.27 3.51
N GLU A 93 11.68 8.15 2.44
CA GLU A 93 12.34 9.29 1.82
C GLU A 93 11.31 10.29 1.26
N LEU A 94 10.28 9.81 0.56
CA LEU A 94 9.19 10.66 0.06
C LEU A 94 8.43 11.33 1.21
N ASN A 95 8.13 10.60 2.29
CA ASN A 95 7.51 11.14 3.49
C ASN A 95 8.34 12.26 4.11
N ALA A 96 9.66 12.07 4.19
CA ALA A 96 10.58 13.04 4.77
C ALA A 96 10.62 14.38 4.01
N THR A 97 10.24 14.42 2.73
CA THR A 97 10.13 15.67 1.98
C THR A 97 9.03 16.60 2.47
N GLY A 98 8.06 16.08 3.23
CA GLY A 98 6.86 16.82 3.64
C GLY A 98 5.87 17.14 2.48
N CYS A 99 6.09 16.54 1.31
CA CYS A 99 5.29 16.76 0.11
C CYS A 99 4.27 15.65 -0.16
N CYS A 100 4.27 14.58 0.65
CA CYS A 100 3.37 13.45 0.51
C CYS A 100 2.39 13.37 1.67
N GLU A 101 1.10 13.31 1.37
CA GLU A 101 0.04 12.98 2.32
C GLU A 101 -0.36 11.52 2.14
N PHE A 102 -0.23 10.72 3.21
CA PHE A 102 -0.76 9.36 3.21
C PHE A 102 -2.24 9.38 3.60
N ILE A 103 -3.07 8.86 2.72
CA ILE A 103 -4.51 8.72 2.95
C ILE A 103 -4.85 7.30 3.39
N CYS A 104 -5.98 7.15 4.08
CA CYS A 104 -6.43 5.87 4.59
C CYS A 104 -7.32 5.14 3.56
N GLU A 105 -7.24 3.83 3.56
CA GLU A 105 -8.12 2.91 2.82
C GLU A 105 -8.41 1.68 3.69
N PRO A 106 -9.31 0.74 3.29
CA PRO A 106 -9.43 -0.53 4.00
C PRO A 106 -8.13 -1.32 3.96
N TYR A 107 -7.75 -1.94 5.09
CA TYR A 107 -6.46 -2.64 5.23
C TYR A 107 -6.20 -3.67 4.14
N SER A 108 -7.20 -4.50 3.87
CA SER A 108 -7.13 -5.57 2.86
C SER A 108 -7.53 -5.13 1.46
N HIS A 109 -7.82 -3.85 1.25
CA HIS A 109 -8.37 -3.31 -0.01
C HIS A 109 -9.64 -4.06 -0.45
N GLY A 110 -10.45 -4.46 0.52
CA GLY A 110 -11.61 -5.34 0.34
C GLY A 110 -12.94 -4.58 0.32
N LEU A 111 -14.02 -5.36 0.13
CA LEU A 111 -15.39 -4.86 0.10
C LEU A 111 -16.12 -5.05 1.45
N SER A 112 -15.40 -5.03 2.55
CA SER A 112 -15.96 -5.22 3.90
C SER A 112 -17.05 -4.18 4.23
N SER A 113 -16.96 -2.98 3.66
CA SER A 113 -17.99 -1.93 3.79
C SER A 113 -19.39 -2.35 3.30
N LEU A 114 -19.47 -3.34 2.40
CA LEU A 114 -20.74 -3.86 1.87
C LEU A 114 -21.27 -5.06 2.65
N ALA A 115 -20.41 -5.74 3.39
CA ALA A 115 -20.72 -7.02 4.01
C ALA A 115 -20.87 -6.93 5.52
N ASN A 116 -20.03 -6.18 6.22
CA ASN A 116 -19.98 -6.15 7.68
C ASN A 116 -19.36 -4.85 8.19
N GLU A 117 -20.14 -4.04 8.87
CA GLU A 117 -19.71 -2.73 9.39
C GLU A 117 -18.58 -2.87 10.44
N ASP A 118 -18.64 -3.86 11.31
CA ASP A 118 -17.62 -4.03 12.34
C ASP A 118 -16.28 -4.42 11.73
N CYS A 119 -16.28 -5.35 10.77
CA CYS A 119 -15.09 -5.73 10.03
C CYS A 119 -14.50 -4.53 9.25
N PHE A 120 -15.35 -3.74 8.61
CA PHE A 120 -14.91 -2.52 7.92
C PHE A 120 -14.26 -1.53 8.88
N ARG A 121 -14.85 -1.32 10.05
CA ARG A 121 -14.32 -0.44 11.08
C ARG A 121 -12.94 -0.91 11.58
N GLU A 122 -12.80 -2.20 11.81
CA GLU A 122 -11.51 -2.81 12.21
C GLU A 122 -10.44 -2.60 11.14
N GLU A 123 -10.74 -2.82 9.87
CA GLU A 123 -9.80 -2.60 8.76
C GLU A 123 -9.35 -1.13 8.67
N VAL A 124 -10.27 -0.19 8.82
CA VAL A 124 -9.94 1.24 8.82
C VAL A 124 -9.03 1.60 10.00
N GLU A 125 -9.36 1.15 11.20
CA GLU A 125 -8.54 1.41 12.40
C GLU A 125 -7.16 0.75 12.31
N GLN A 126 -7.08 -0.45 11.77
CA GLN A 126 -5.82 -1.13 11.51
C GLN A 126 -4.94 -0.33 10.54
N MET A 127 -5.52 0.16 9.45
CA MET A 127 -4.80 0.95 8.46
C MET A 127 -4.33 2.29 9.01
N ARG A 128 -5.17 2.98 9.78
CA ARG A 128 -4.78 4.23 10.46
C ARG A 128 -3.55 4.05 11.35
N ARG A 129 -3.53 2.97 12.15
CA ARG A 129 -2.37 2.64 13.00
C ARG A 129 -1.14 2.35 12.14
N LYS A 130 -1.30 1.56 11.08
CA LYS A 130 -0.20 1.21 10.18
C LYS A 130 0.44 2.47 9.55
N VAL A 131 -0.37 3.40 9.03
CA VAL A 131 0.13 4.67 8.48
C VAL A 131 0.86 5.49 9.54
N LYS A 132 0.32 5.55 10.75
CA LYS A 132 0.96 6.27 11.85
C LYS A 132 2.29 5.64 12.24
N ASP A 133 2.34 4.33 12.35
CA ASP A 133 3.55 3.60 12.76
C ASP A 133 4.66 3.70 11.72
N TYR A 134 4.31 3.63 10.42
CA TYR A 134 5.30 3.71 9.34
C TYR A 134 5.74 5.14 9.01
N PHE A 135 4.80 6.06 8.95
CA PHE A 135 5.04 7.39 8.38
C PHE A 135 4.87 8.53 9.39
N GLY A 136 4.41 8.25 10.61
CA GLY A 136 4.16 9.26 11.63
C GLY A 136 3.00 10.19 11.31
N GLN A 137 2.21 9.89 10.26
CA GLN A 137 1.07 10.70 9.85
C GLN A 137 -0.25 10.17 10.42
N GLU A 138 -1.14 11.08 10.78
CA GLU A 138 -2.55 10.77 11.08
C GLU A 138 -3.37 11.00 9.80
N PRO A 139 -3.89 9.95 9.12
CA PRO A 139 -4.68 10.11 7.92
C PRO A 139 -5.95 10.94 8.18
N LYS A 140 -6.17 11.98 7.36
CA LYS A 140 -7.35 12.84 7.43
C LYS A 140 -8.36 12.55 6.34
N VAL A 141 -7.91 11.89 5.28
CA VAL A 141 -8.71 11.54 4.11
C VAL A 141 -8.83 10.02 4.05
N PHE A 142 -10.02 9.56 3.75
CA PHE A 142 -10.32 8.14 3.54
C PHE A 142 -10.82 7.93 2.12
N ARG A 143 -10.31 6.89 1.46
CA ARG A 143 -10.80 6.38 0.18
C ARG A 143 -11.29 4.95 0.36
N ASN A 144 -12.50 4.66 -0.06
CA ASN A 144 -13.00 3.29 -0.14
C ASN A 144 -12.54 2.63 -1.45
N SER A 145 -12.33 1.33 -1.39
CA SER A 145 -11.89 0.51 -2.54
C SER A 145 -12.96 0.42 -3.62
#